data_e1a63710394cefe87115d98ed27c1882
#
_entry.id   e1a63710394cefe87115d98ed27c1882
#
_cell.length_a   1.000
_cell.length_b   1.000
_cell.length_c   1.000
_cell.angle_alpha   90.00
_cell.angle_beta   90.00
_cell.angle_gamma   90.00
#
_symmetry.space_group_name_H-M   'P 1'
#
loop_
_entity.id
_entity.type
_entity.pdbx_description
1 polymer ?
#
loop_
_entity_poly.entity_id
_entity_poly.type
_entity_poly.pdbx_seq_one_letter_code
_entity_poly.pdbx_strand_id
1 'polypeptide(L)'
;SAAGAPTPAPPAAGGALHFDDDALHAAQPPDALRSARPIDPEDTAVFALLHDHAIAFRVGVPGLHWGMNALAVLLAVDALGGDESRAAQTLAAMRPPKGRGDRHVIAWKGGGIEVIDESYNASPVSMKAAIATLAAARPGQDGRRVAVLGDMLELGDSAPALHAHLAEAAALWGTDLVCTAGPLMAHLHQALPPGRRGPHAQNSTELAAMIKTVVRPGDVVVVKGSAGSRMAVVVKSLLEG
;
A
#
# COMPACT_ATOMS: atom_id res chain seq x y z
N SER A 1 -6.06 19.25 43.42
CA SER A 1 -4.86 18.63 42.83
C SER A 1 -5.27 17.35 42.15
N ALA A 2 -5.55 17.41 40.85
CA ALA A 2 -5.74 16.22 40.03
C ALA A 2 -4.39 15.90 39.39
N ALA A 3 -3.81 14.75 39.77
CA ALA A 3 -2.61 14.24 39.15
C ALA A 3 -2.96 13.71 37.76
N GLY A 4 -2.36 14.32 36.73
CA GLY A 4 -2.48 13.84 35.37
C GLY A 4 -1.91 12.43 35.21
N ALA A 5 -2.65 11.60 34.49
CA ALA A 5 -2.18 10.27 34.13
C ALA A 5 -0.91 10.38 33.24
N PRO A 6 0.10 9.53 33.42
CA PRO A 6 1.31 9.59 32.61
C PRO A 6 1.01 9.20 31.15
N THR A 7 1.45 10.04 30.23
CA THR A 7 1.45 9.74 28.79
C THR A 7 2.27 8.46 28.56
N PRO A 8 1.75 7.44 27.87
CA PRO A 8 2.53 6.24 27.59
C PRO A 8 3.73 6.57 26.72
N ALA A 9 4.92 6.16 27.16
CA ALA A 9 6.15 6.32 26.38
C ALA A 9 6.05 5.59 25.03
N PRO A 10 6.60 6.17 23.95
CA PRO A 10 6.57 5.53 22.64
C PRO A 10 7.44 4.26 22.64
N PRO A 11 6.98 3.17 22.03
CA PRO A 11 7.79 1.95 21.92
C PRO A 11 9.01 2.18 21.03
N ALA A 12 10.10 1.48 21.35
CA ALA A 12 11.43 1.62 20.75
C ALA A 12 11.44 1.36 19.23
N ALA A 13 12.40 2.00 18.57
CA ALA A 13 12.58 2.21 17.15
C ALA A 13 12.46 0.97 16.24
N GLY A 14 11.60 1.09 15.26
CA GLY A 14 11.58 0.33 14.00
C GLY A 14 10.96 1.22 12.93
N GLY A 15 11.75 1.65 11.97
CA GLY A 15 11.37 2.27 10.70
C GLY A 15 10.28 3.34 10.70
N ALA A 16 10.37 4.36 11.53
CA ALA A 16 9.44 5.49 11.51
C ALA A 16 9.74 6.41 10.32
N LEU A 17 8.73 6.69 9.49
CA LEU A 17 8.76 7.87 8.63
C LEU A 17 8.63 9.09 9.55
N HIS A 18 9.74 9.75 9.81
CA HIS A 18 9.76 11.03 10.49
C HIS A 18 9.33 12.10 9.48
N PHE A 19 8.25 12.81 9.79
CA PHE A 19 7.99 14.12 9.19
C PHE A 19 8.80 15.14 10.00
N ASP A 20 9.49 16.02 9.27
CA ASP A 20 10.28 17.09 9.86
C ASP A 20 9.35 18.00 10.69
N ASP A 21 9.50 18.03 12.02
CA ASP A 21 8.68 18.82 12.93
C ASP A 21 8.69 20.32 12.59
N ASP A 22 9.82 20.81 12.05
CA ASP A 22 9.97 22.22 11.68
C ASP A 22 9.17 22.60 10.42
N ALA A 23 8.98 21.69 9.47
CA ALA A 23 8.16 21.92 8.29
C ALA A 23 6.64 21.91 8.60
N LEU A 24 6.24 21.19 9.64
CA LEU A 24 4.85 21.13 10.14
C LEU A 24 4.46 22.36 10.95
N HIS A 25 5.40 23.05 11.59
CA HIS A 25 5.11 24.25 12.38
C HIS A 25 4.84 25.51 11.54
N ALA A 26 5.23 25.54 10.26
CA ALA A 26 5.14 26.75 9.42
C ALA A 26 3.77 26.98 8.74
N ALA A 27 2.87 25.99 8.69
CA ALA A 27 1.58 26.08 7.98
C ALA A 27 0.51 25.18 8.61
N GLN A 28 0.15 25.41 9.90
CA GLN A 28 -0.74 24.48 10.60
C GLN A 28 -2.22 24.87 10.49
N PRO A 29 -3.06 23.97 9.93
CA PRO A 29 -4.41 23.85 10.43
C PRO A 29 -4.36 23.32 11.89
N PRO A 30 -5.34 23.64 12.75
CA PRO A 30 -5.37 23.24 14.16
C PRO A 30 -5.28 21.71 14.34
N ASP A 31 -5.65 20.95 13.31
CA ASP A 31 -5.69 19.49 13.33
C ASP A 31 -4.60 18.95 12.43
N ALA A 32 -3.58 18.31 13.00
CA ALA A 32 -2.42 17.82 12.27
C ALA A 32 -2.04 16.40 12.65
N LEU A 33 -1.79 15.58 11.62
CA LEU A 33 -1.16 14.29 11.81
C LEU A 33 0.29 14.50 12.25
N ARG A 34 0.67 14.00 13.43
CA ARG A 34 2.04 14.08 13.95
C ARG A 34 2.90 12.92 13.49
N SER A 35 2.35 11.72 13.50
CA SER A 35 2.99 10.56 12.89
C SER A 35 1.99 9.44 12.66
N ALA A 36 2.23 8.63 11.65
CA ALA A 36 1.57 7.34 11.48
C ALA A 36 2.63 6.31 11.10
N ARG A 37 2.61 5.15 11.78
CA ARG A 37 3.58 4.09 11.51
C ARG A 37 2.92 2.72 11.64
N PRO A 38 3.33 1.74 10.84
CA PRO A 38 2.97 0.36 11.08
C PRO A 38 3.46 -0.08 12.46
N ILE A 39 2.62 -0.71 13.25
CA ILE A 39 2.99 -1.33 14.53
C ILE A 39 3.42 -2.77 14.28
N ASP A 40 2.70 -3.42 13.37
CA ASP A 40 2.96 -4.75 12.86
C ASP A 40 2.54 -4.81 11.37
N PRO A 41 2.66 -5.95 10.69
CA PRO A 41 2.25 -6.06 9.29
C PRO A 41 0.75 -5.78 9.01
N GLU A 42 -0.08 -5.74 10.05
CA GLU A 42 -1.53 -5.66 9.90
C GLU A 42 -2.15 -4.35 10.36
N ASP A 43 -1.44 -3.51 11.13
CA ASP A 43 -1.98 -2.32 11.80
C ASP A 43 -1.18 -1.05 11.57
N THR A 44 -1.87 0.09 11.68
CA THR A 44 -1.24 1.43 11.70
C THR A 44 -1.55 2.14 13.02
N ALA A 45 -0.50 2.55 13.76
CA ALA A 45 -0.64 3.49 14.87
C ALA A 45 -0.66 4.91 14.33
N VAL A 46 -1.59 5.71 14.83
CA VAL A 46 -1.76 7.12 14.45
C VAL A 46 -1.60 7.98 15.69
N PHE A 47 -0.76 9.01 15.57
CA PHE A 47 -0.59 10.07 16.58
C PHE A 47 -0.91 11.39 15.90
N ALA A 48 -1.88 12.12 16.41
CA ALA A 48 -2.35 13.35 15.80
C ALA A 48 -2.72 14.40 16.86
N LEU A 49 -2.86 15.65 16.44
CA LEU A 49 -3.55 16.69 17.20
C LEU A 49 -4.94 16.87 16.59
N LEU A 50 -5.95 16.89 17.44
CA LEU A 50 -7.31 17.22 17.11
C LEU A 50 -7.73 18.36 18.06
N HIS A 51 -8.03 19.57 17.54
CA HIS A 51 -8.34 20.75 18.36
C HIS A 51 -7.38 20.95 19.55
N ASP A 52 -6.06 20.89 19.29
CA ASP A 52 -5.00 20.99 20.29
C ASP A 52 -4.94 19.84 21.33
N HIS A 53 -5.75 18.80 21.16
CA HIS A 53 -5.67 17.59 21.97
C HIS A 53 -4.88 16.50 21.26
N ALA A 54 -3.87 15.96 21.94
CA ALA A 54 -3.13 14.81 21.40
C ALA A 54 -4.01 13.57 21.44
N ILE A 55 -4.22 12.94 20.29
CA ILE A 55 -4.92 11.67 20.17
C ILE A 55 -3.98 10.58 19.67
N ALA A 56 -4.17 9.38 20.20
CA ALA A 56 -3.45 8.19 19.75
C ALA A 56 -4.46 7.06 19.54
N PHE A 57 -4.46 6.47 18.36
CA PHE A 57 -5.38 5.36 18.05
C PHE A 57 -4.76 4.40 17.05
N ARG A 58 -5.40 3.23 16.88
CA ARG A 58 -5.02 2.21 15.91
C ARG A 58 -6.04 2.16 14.78
N VAL A 59 -5.52 1.88 13.59
CA VAL A 59 -6.33 1.50 12.43
C VAL A 59 -5.93 0.07 12.08
N GLY A 60 -6.88 -0.86 12.07
CA GLY A 60 -6.64 -2.28 11.80
C GLY A 60 -6.34 -2.57 10.31
N VAL A 61 -5.61 -1.64 9.68
CA VAL A 61 -5.17 -1.73 8.28
C VAL A 61 -3.79 -1.08 8.17
N PRO A 62 -2.81 -1.70 7.52
CA PRO A 62 -1.48 -1.12 7.38
C PRO A 62 -1.44 -0.01 6.33
N GLY A 63 -0.70 1.06 6.63
CA GLY A 63 -0.35 2.11 5.69
C GLY A 63 -0.74 3.52 6.12
N LEU A 64 0.17 4.47 5.86
CA LEU A 64 0.02 5.88 6.23
C LEU A 64 -1.30 6.51 5.71
N HIS A 65 -1.69 6.17 4.48
CA HIS A 65 -2.91 6.71 3.87
C HIS A 65 -4.19 6.31 4.64
N TRP A 66 -4.20 5.12 5.27
CA TRP A 66 -5.30 4.71 6.14
C TRP A 66 -5.34 5.53 7.43
N GLY A 67 -4.17 5.87 7.99
CA GLY A 67 -4.07 6.79 9.13
C GLY A 67 -4.62 8.18 8.80
N MET A 68 -4.28 8.72 7.63
CA MET A 68 -4.81 10.01 7.15
C MET A 68 -6.33 9.97 6.93
N ASN A 69 -6.84 8.92 6.29
CA ASN A 69 -8.28 8.75 6.07
C ASN A 69 -9.04 8.60 7.41
N ALA A 70 -8.47 7.86 8.35
CA ALA A 70 -9.03 7.67 9.67
C ALA A 70 -9.10 9.00 10.45
N LEU A 71 -8.06 9.83 10.38
CA LEU A 71 -8.07 11.17 10.99
C LEU A 71 -9.16 12.04 10.37
N ALA A 72 -9.32 12.03 9.05
CA ALA A 72 -10.41 12.76 8.39
C ALA A 72 -11.81 12.28 8.82
N VAL A 73 -11.98 10.99 9.07
CA VAL A 73 -13.23 10.43 9.62
C VAL A 73 -13.46 10.94 11.04
N LEU A 74 -12.44 10.96 11.91
CA LEU A 74 -12.59 11.47 13.29
C LEU A 74 -12.93 12.95 13.32
N LEU A 75 -12.29 13.75 12.45
CA LEU A 75 -12.65 15.18 12.27
C LEU A 75 -14.11 15.35 11.84
N ALA A 76 -14.60 14.53 10.94
CA ALA A 76 -16.00 14.58 10.51
C ALA A 76 -16.97 14.16 11.64
N VAL A 77 -16.62 13.15 12.43
CA VAL A 77 -17.40 12.72 13.60
C VAL A 77 -17.49 13.84 14.63
N ASP A 78 -16.37 14.49 14.93
CA ASP A 78 -16.31 15.62 15.85
C ASP A 78 -17.16 16.80 15.35
N ALA A 79 -16.99 17.20 14.10
CA ALA A 79 -17.76 18.29 13.48
C ALA A 79 -19.28 18.05 13.49
N LEU A 80 -19.71 16.79 13.57
CA LEU A 80 -21.11 16.37 13.70
C LEU A 80 -21.55 16.20 15.18
N GLY A 81 -20.68 16.51 16.15
CA GLY A 81 -20.94 16.34 17.58
C GLY A 81 -20.97 14.88 18.03
N GLY A 82 -20.30 14.00 17.33
CA GLY A 82 -20.21 12.57 17.67
C GLY A 82 -19.10 12.27 18.69
N ASP A 83 -19.06 11.02 19.15
CA ASP A 83 -18.05 10.54 20.11
C ASP A 83 -16.81 10.04 19.36
N GLU A 84 -15.77 10.84 19.34
CA GLU A 84 -14.48 10.57 18.69
C GLU A 84 -13.78 9.35 19.29
N SER A 85 -13.83 9.20 20.62
CA SER A 85 -13.19 8.07 21.30
C SER A 85 -13.81 6.75 20.89
N ARG A 86 -15.13 6.70 20.78
CA ARG A 86 -15.86 5.54 20.30
C ARG A 86 -15.57 5.27 18.81
N ALA A 87 -15.53 6.31 17.98
CA ALA A 87 -15.16 6.20 16.58
C ALA A 87 -13.73 5.66 16.42
N ALA A 88 -12.76 6.18 17.15
CA ALA A 88 -11.38 5.71 17.15
C ALA A 88 -11.25 4.23 17.54
N GLN A 89 -12.02 3.77 18.52
CA GLN A 89 -12.04 2.35 18.91
C GLN A 89 -12.57 1.45 17.78
N THR A 90 -13.54 1.90 17.00
CA THR A 90 -14.06 1.11 15.86
C THR A 90 -13.06 0.99 14.72
N LEU A 91 -12.20 1.99 14.54
CA LEU A 91 -11.14 1.96 13.51
C LEU A 91 -10.10 0.85 13.75
N ALA A 92 -9.87 0.47 15.00
CA ALA A 92 -8.97 -0.64 15.34
C ALA A 92 -9.49 -2.02 14.83
N ALA A 93 -10.81 -2.15 14.67
CA ALA A 93 -11.43 -3.36 14.14
C ALA A 93 -11.57 -3.36 12.60
N MET A 94 -11.15 -2.28 11.94
CA MET A 94 -11.19 -2.18 10.48
C MET A 94 -10.38 -3.31 9.84
N ARG A 95 -10.87 -3.78 8.70
CA ARG A 95 -10.14 -4.71 7.83
C ARG A 95 -9.99 -4.06 6.46
N PRO A 96 -8.91 -4.36 5.73
CA PRO A 96 -8.74 -3.85 4.38
C PRO A 96 -9.97 -4.20 3.53
N PRO A 97 -10.58 -3.25 2.81
CA PRO A 97 -11.55 -3.59 1.79
C PRO A 97 -10.86 -4.45 0.72
N LYS A 98 -11.59 -5.39 0.14
CA LYS A 98 -11.08 -6.27 -0.92
C LYS A 98 -10.33 -5.47 -1.99
N GLY A 99 -9.12 -5.91 -2.33
CA GLY A 99 -8.26 -5.25 -3.31
C GLY A 99 -7.56 -3.97 -2.81
N ARG A 100 -7.50 -3.75 -1.49
CA ARG A 100 -6.85 -2.58 -0.86
C ARG A 100 -5.88 -2.97 0.25
N GLY A 101 -4.87 -3.78 -0.09
CA GLY A 101 -3.83 -4.21 0.83
C GLY A 101 -4.14 -5.54 1.53
N ASP A 102 -5.11 -6.29 1.03
CA ASP A 102 -5.42 -7.61 1.54
C ASP A 102 -4.26 -8.58 1.25
N ARG A 103 -3.84 -9.36 2.26
CA ARG A 103 -2.68 -10.25 2.18
C ARG A 103 -3.11 -11.70 2.26
N HIS A 104 -2.62 -12.50 1.34
CA HIS A 104 -2.92 -13.92 1.23
C HIS A 104 -1.62 -14.73 1.21
N VAL A 105 -1.44 -15.60 2.19
CA VAL A 105 -0.36 -16.59 2.17
C VAL A 105 -0.96 -17.91 1.69
N ILE A 106 -0.49 -18.40 0.56
CA ILE A 106 -1.04 -19.57 -0.11
C ILE A 106 0.04 -20.61 -0.44
N ALA A 107 -0.36 -21.88 -0.48
CA ALA A 107 0.50 -22.95 -0.96
C ALA A 107 0.77 -22.80 -2.46
N TRP A 108 2.02 -22.97 -2.90
CA TRP A 108 2.42 -22.81 -4.28
C TRP A 108 3.55 -23.75 -4.66
N LYS A 109 3.30 -24.68 -5.59
CA LYS A 109 4.32 -25.57 -6.20
C LYS A 109 5.31 -26.19 -5.19
N GLY A 110 4.82 -26.72 -4.09
CA GLY A 110 5.64 -27.35 -3.05
C GLY A 110 6.25 -26.40 -2.01
N GLY A 111 5.88 -25.11 -2.03
CA GLY A 111 6.23 -24.13 -1.02
C GLY A 111 5.06 -23.19 -0.78
N GLY A 112 5.33 -21.91 -0.50
CA GLY A 112 4.32 -20.87 -0.31
C GLY A 112 4.69 -19.59 -1.03
N ILE A 113 3.70 -18.76 -1.33
CA ILE A 113 3.86 -17.37 -1.77
C ILE A 113 2.98 -16.47 -0.94
N GLU A 114 3.35 -15.19 -0.86
CA GLU A 114 2.50 -14.14 -0.33
C GLU A 114 1.97 -13.28 -1.48
N VAL A 115 0.66 -13.06 -1.53
CA VAL A 115 -0.01 -12.18 -2.50
C VAL A 115 -0.58 -10.98 -1.75
N ILE A 116 -0.18 -9.77 -2.15
CA ILE A 116 -0.69 -8.49 -1.66
C ILE A 116 -1.67 -7.97 -2.71
N ASP A 117 -2.96 -8.00 -2.40
CA ASP A 117 -4.03 -7.56 -3.31
C ASP A 117 -4.27 -6.05 -3.17
N GLU A 118 -3.80 -5.30 -4.14
CA GLU A 118 -4.01 -3.85 -4.33
C GLU A 118 -4.82 -3.57 -5.62
N SER A 119 -5.59 -4.54 -6.10
CA SER A 119 -6.20 -4.56 -7.43
C SER A 119 -7.44 -3.69 -7.60
N TYR A 120 -7.89 -3.01 -6.53
CA TYR A 120 -9.12 -2.21 -6.58
C TYR A 120 -9.00 -0.96 -7.46
N ASN A 121 -7.94 -0.18 -7.30
CA ASN A 121 -7.71 1.04 -8.07
C ASN A 121 -6.22 1.41 -8.10
N ALA A 122 -5.84 2.31 -9.04
CA ALA A 122 -4.47 2.78 -9.17
C ALA A 122 -4.39 4.26 -9.55
N SER A 123 -3.40 4.92 -8.98
CA SER A 123 -2.92 6.26 -9.32
C SER A 123 -1.39 6.26 -9.22
N PRO A 124 -0.68 7.24 -9.80
CA PRO A 124 0.79 7.29 -9.70
C PRO A 124 1.31 7.22 -8.26
N VAL A 125 0.65 7.91 -7.32
CA VAL A 125 1.01 7.90 -5.90
C VAL A 125 0.77 6.52 -5.30
N SER A 126 -0.39 5.92 -5.52
CA SER A 126 -0.73 4.62 -4.94
C SER A 126 0.07 3.47 -5.56
N MET A 127 0.49 3.57 -6.83
CA MET A 127 1.43 2.62 -7.45
C MET A 127 2.79 2.65 -6.77
N LYS A 128 3.35 3.86 -6.53
CA LYS A 128 4.60 4.01 -5.80
C LYS A 128 4.49 3.46 -4.37
N ALA A 129 3.38 3.72 -3.68
CA ALA A 129 3.15 3.17 -2.34
C ALA A 129 3.11 1.63 -2.33
N ALA A 130 2.45 1.01 -3.31
CA ALA A 130 2.41 -0.46 -3.43
C ALA A 130 3.80 -1.05 -3.72
N ILE A 131 4.60 -0.42 -4.58
CA ILE A 131 5.98 -0.83 -4.84
C ILE A 131 6.83 -0.68 -3.57
N ALA A 132 6.64 0.39 -2.79
CA ALA A 132 7.32 0.57 -1.51
C ALA A 132 6.92 -0.50 -0.47
N THR A 133 5.64 -0.84 -0.41
CA THR A 133 5.14 -1.95 0.43
C THR A 133 5.79 -3.28 0.04
N LEU A 134 5.89 -3.55 -1.26
CA LEU A 134 6.59 -4.74 -1.77
C LEU A 134 8.08 -4.72 -1.41
N ALA A 135 8.75 -3.57 -1.51
CA ALA A 135 10.17 -3.42 -1.17
C ALA A 135 10.46 -3.73 0.30
N ALA A 136 9.54 -3.38 1.20
CA ALA A 136 9.64 -3.68 2.63
C ALA A 136 9.32 -5.16 2.96
N ALA A 137 8.71 -5.90 2.05
CA ALA A 137 8.37 -7.30 2.27
C ALA A 137 9.63 -8.19 2.34
N ARG A 138 9.50 -9.30 3.05
CA ARG A 138 10.58 -10.28 3.21
C ARG A 138 10.20 -11.57 2.46
N PRO A 139 10.72 -11.78 1.24
CA PRO A 139 10.52 -13.01 0.52
C PRO A 139 11.04 -14.23 1.33
N GLY A 140 10.46 -15.39 1.08
CA GLY A 140 10.98 -16.66 1.61
C GLY A 140 12.33 -17.03 1.00
N GLN A 141 12.84 -18.19 1.36
CA GLN A 141 14.11 -18.68 0.81
C GLN A 141 14.03 -18.72 -0.72
N ASP A 142 15.02 -18.14 -1.38
CA ASP A 142 15.13 -18.01 -2.85
C ASP A 142 13.96 -17.27 -3.52
N GLY A 143 13.07 -16.66 -2.72
CA GLY A 143 11.94 -15.88 -3.19
C GLY A 143 12.34 -14.49 -3.70
N ARG A 144 11.42 -13.87 -4.44
CA ARG A 144 11.60 -12.56 -5.09
C ARG A 144 10.48 -11.62 -4.69
N ARG A 145 10.73 -10.34 -4.90
CA ARG A 145 9.72 -9.28 -4.89
C ARG A 145 9.19 -9.09 -6.30
N VAL A 146 7.96 -9.50 -6.53
CA VAL A 146 7.33 -9.49 -7.86
C VAL A 146 6.20 -8.46 -7.89
N ALA A 147 6.34 -7.42 -8.73
CA ALA A 147 5.27 -6.47 -8.99
C ALA A 147 4.48 -6.90 -10.24
N VAL A 148 3.15 -6.95 -10.12
CA VAL A 148 2.22 -7.29 -11.20
C VAL A 148 1.27 -6.11 -11.39
N LEU A 149 1.55 -5.28 -12.40
CA LEU A 149 0.99 -3.96 -12.55
C LEU A 149 0.11 -3.85 -13.79
N GLY A 150 -1.11 -3.35 -13.61
CA GLY A 150 -2.06 -3.01 -14.68
C GLY A 150 -2.18 -1.51 -14.87
N ASP A 151 -2.74 -1.09 -16.00
CA ASP A 151 -2.87 0.32 -16.37
C ASP A 151 -3.46 1.19 -15.26
N MET A 152 -2.91 2.41 -15.16
CA MET A 152 -3.53 3.53 -14.47
C MET A 152 -4.40 4.28 -15.47
N LEU A 153 -5.70 4.29 -15.27
CA LEU A 153 -6.66 4.96 -16.14
C LEU A 153 -6.93 6.40 -15.66
N GLU A 154 -7.62 7.17 -16.51
CA GLU A 154 -8.07 8.55 -16.20
C GLU A 154 -6.92 9.56 -15.97
N LEU A 155 -5.75 9.34 -16.58
CA LEU A 155 -4.59 10.21 -16.46
C LEU A 155 -4.42 11.18 -17.62
N GLY A 156 -5.34 11.19 -18.60
CA GLY A 156 -5.26 12.05 -19.78
C GLY A 156 -3.96 11.86 -20.58
N ASP A 157 -3.51 12.93 -21.24
CA ASP A 157 -2.34 12.90 -22.14
C ASP A 157 -1.02 12.56 -21.43
N SER A 158 -0.95 12.73 -20.11
CA SER A 158 0.25 12.39 -19.32
C SER A 158 0.39 10.90 -19.04
N ALA A 159 -0.61 10.08 -19.36
CA ALA A 159 -0.62 8.66 -19.02
C ALA A 159 0.65 7.90 -19.46
N PRO A 160 1.15 8.03 -20.71
CA PRO A 160 2.38 7.32 -21.12
C PRO A 160 3.59 7.67 -20.26
N ALA A 161 3.82 8.95 -20.01
CA ALA A 161 4.96 9.42 -19.22
C ALA A 161 4.87 8.95 -17.75
N LEU A 162 3.67 9.05 -17.15
CA LEU A 162 3.44 8.60 -15.76
C LEU A 162 3.66 7.09 -15.58
N HIS A 163 3.31 6.28 -16.59
CA HIS A 163 3.60 4.85 -16.57
C HIS A 163 5.11 4.59 -16.70
N ALA A 164 5.79 5.26 -17.62
CA ALA A 164 7.24 5.10 -17.79
C ALA A 164 8.02 5.47 -16.50
N HIS A 165 7.62 6.55 -15.82
CA HIS A 165 8.27 7.00 -14.58
C HIS A 165 8.16 5.99 -13.41
N LEU A 166 7.25 5.02 -13.46
CA LEU A 166 7.21 3.95 -12.45
C LEU A 166 8.47 3.05 -12.49
N ALA A 167 9.21 3.04 -13.61
CA ALA A 167 10.45 2.28 -13.72
C ALA A 167 11.52 2.75 -12.72
N GLU A 168 11.58 4.05 -12.45
CA GLU A 168 12.50 4.63 -11.46
C GLU A 168 12.16 4.13 -10.06
N ALA A 169 10.89 4.14 -9.67
CA ALA A 169 10.44 3.63 -8.38
C ALA A 169 10.73 2.13 -8.23
N ALA A 170 10.43 1.32 -9.23
CA ALA A 170 10.69 -0.11 -9.22
C ALA A 170 12.20 -0.43 -9.12
N ALA A 171 13.04 0.36 -9.77
CA ALA A 171 14.49 0.19 -9.72
C ALA A 171 15.09 0.60 -8.36
N LEU A 172 14.66 1.74 -7.80
CA LEU A 172 15.18 2.28 -6.55
C LEU A 172 14.81 1.40 -5.34
N TRP A 173 13.61 0.80 -5.34
CA TRP A 173 13.10 0.10 -4.16
C TRP A 173 13.30 -1.43 -4.19
N GLY A 174 14.11 -1.94 -5.12
CA GLY A 174 14.56 -3.34 -5.04
C GLY A 174 13.51 -4.37 -5.45
N THR A 175 12.59 -4.02 -6.35
CA THR A 175 11.72 -4.99 -7.02
C THR A 175 12.54 -5.89 -7.93
N ASP A 176 12.43 -7.21 -7.78
CA ASP A 176 13.24 -8.16 -8.54
C ASP A 176 12.65 -8.43 -9.93
N LEU A 177 11.32 -8.42 -10.05
CA LEU A 177 10.60 -8.67 -11.30
C LEU A 177 9.35 -7.82 -11.41
N VAL A 178 9.09 -7.26 -12.60
CA VAL A 178 7.89 -6.46 -12.90
C VAL A 178 7.17 -7.06 -14.08
N CYS A 179 5.97 -7.60 -13.85
CA CYS A 179 5.04 -8.10 -14.86
C CYS A 179 3.97 -7.03 -15.11
N THR A 180 3.56 -6.85 -16.35
CA THR A 180 2.69 -5.74 -16.73
C THR A 180 1.51 -6.18 -17.59
N ALA A 181 0.36 -5.53 -17.46
CA ALA A 181 -0.82 -5.76 -18.29
C ALA A 181 -1.46 -4.44 -18.73
N GLY A 182 -1.71 -4.32 -20.01
CA GLY A 182 -2.41 -3.19 -20.62
C GLY A 182 -1.52 -2.34 -21.52
N PRO A 183 -2.13 -1.61 -22.47
CA PRO A 183 -1.39 -0.84 -23.49
C PRO A 183 -0.56 0.28 -22.87
N LEU A 184 -1.01 0.93 -21.81
CA LEU A 184 -0.26 2.00 -21.16
C LEU A 184 0.93 1.46 -20.36
N MET A 185 0.81 0.26 -19.77
CA MET A 185 1.90 -0.42 -19.08
C MET A 185 3.04 -0.85 -20.01
N ALA A 186 2.85 -0.86 -21.34
CA ALA A 186 3.93 -1.05 -22.30
C ALA A 186 5.03 0.00 -22.14
N HIS A 187 4.69 1.24 -21.76
CA HIS A 187 5.66 2.31 -21.51
C HIS A 187 6.54 2.02 -20.30
N LEU A 188 5.95 1.51 -19.21
CA LEU A 188 6.72 1.04 -18.05
C LEU A 188 7.61 -0.13 -18.46
N HIS A 189 7.06 -1.14 -19.13
CA HIS A 189 7.79 -2.34 -19.53
C HIS A 189 9.03 -2.00 -20.38
N GLN A 190 8.92 -1.06 -21.31
CA GLN A 190 10.02 -0.59 -22.13
C GLN A 190 11.08 0.18 -21.33
N ALA A 191 10.65 0.98 -20.34
CA ALA A 191 11.54 1.78 -19.51
C ALA A 191 12.30 0.97 -18.45
N LEU A 192 11.82 -0.24 -18.08
CA LEU A 192 12.48 -1.09 -17.10
C LEU A 192 13.84 -1.61 -17.60
N PRO A 193 14.83 -1.79 -16.71
CA PRO A 193 16.05 -2.53 -17.01
C PRO A 193 15.72 -3.96 -17.45
N PRO A 194 16.42 -4.52 -18.46
CA PRO A 194 16.12 -5.87 -18.98
C PRO A 194 16.05 -6.98 -17.92
N GLY A 195 16.93 -6.93 -16.92
CA GLY A 195 16.96 -7.92 -15.84
C GLY A 195 15.77 -7.88 -14.87
N ARG A 196 14.90 -6.84 -14.96
CA ARG A 196 13.69 -6.69 -14.14
C ARG A 196 12.40 -6.87 -14.94
N ARG A 197 12.50 -7.02 -16.26
CA ARG A 197 11.34 -7.21 -17.13
C ARG A 197 10.80 -8.63 -16.99
N GLY A 198 9.61 -8.73 -16.42
CA GLY A 198 8.78 -9.93 -16.52
C GLY A 198 7.89 -9.90 -17.77
N PRO A 199 6.94 -10.80 -17.90
CA PRO A 199 5.97 -10.79 -18.98
C PRO A 199 5.19 -9.47 -19.08
N HIS A 200 4.91 -9.07 -20.33
CA HIS A 200 3.93 -8.03 -20.65
C HIS A 200 2.79 -8.66 -21.45
N ALA A 201 1.55 -8.35 -21.07
CA ALA A 201 0.34 -8.82 -21.73
C ALA A 201 -0.55 -7.64 -22.13
N GLN A 202 -1.41 -7.83 -23.12
CA GLN A 202 -2.33 -6.79 -23.54
C GLN A 202 -3.44 -6.49 -22.52
N ASN A 203 -3.74 -7.47 -21.66
CA ASN A 203 -4.78 -7.34 -20.62
C ASN A 203 -4.51 -8.28 -19.43
N SER A 204 -5.28 -8.08 -18.36
CA SER A 204 -5.14 -8.87 -17.13
C SER A 204 -5.47 -10.37 -17.30
N THR A 205 -6.33 -10.74 -18.25
CA THR A 205 -6.68 -12.14 -18.49
C THR A 205 -5.52 -12.92 -19.09
N GLU A 206 -4.84 -12.33 -20.06
CA GLU A 206 -3.61 -12.91 -20.64
C GLU A 206 -2.51 -13.00 -19.59
N LEU A 207 -2.30 -11.92 -18.82
CA LEU A 207 -1.29 -11.93 -17.76
C LEU A 207 -1.60 -12.99 -16.69
N ALA A 208 -2.87 -13.19 -16.34
CA ALA A 208 -3.29 -14.22 -15.39
C ALA A 208 -2.90 -15.65 -15.81
N ALA A 209 -2.94 -15.93 -17.10
CA ALA A 209 -2.45 -17.22 -17.63
C ALA A 209 -0.92 -17.33 -17.52
N MET A 210 -0.21 -16.24 -17.81
CA MET A 210 1.26 -16.23 -17.81
C MET A 210 1.85 -16.25 -16.41
N ILE A 211 1.23 -15.55 -15.44
CA ILE A 211 1.81 -15.33 -14.11
C ILE A 211 2.05 -16.63 -13.35
N LYS A 212 1.22 -17.64 -13.56
CA LYS A 212 1.37 -18.97 -12.93
C LYS A 212 2.69 -19.66 -13.29
N THR A 213 3.26 -19.39 -14.46
CA THR A 213 4.55 -19.94 -14.87
C THR A 213 5.73 -19.13 -14.34
N VAL A 214 5.50 -17.88 -13.99
CA VAL A 214 6.52 -16.92 -13.56
C VAL A 214 6.77 -16.97 -12.07
N VAL A 215 5.70 -17.05 -11.27
CA VAL A 215 5.76 -17.05 -9.80
C VAL A 215 6.29 -18.40 -9.31
N ARG A 216 7.16 -18.34 -8.30
CA ARG A 216 7.81 -19.49 -7.67
C ARG A 216 7.69 -19.45 -6.15
N PRO A 217 7.90 -20.59 -5.46
CA PRO A 217 7.91 -20.62 -4.01
C PRO A 217 8.82 -19.56 -3.38
N GLY A 218 8.37 -18.95 -2.30
CA GLY A 218 9.08 -17.89 -1.61
C GLY A 218 8.79 -16.48 -2.13
N ASP A 219 8.18 -16.32 -3.31
CA ASP A 219 7.89 -14.99 -3.86
C ASP A 219 6.86 -14.22 -3.00
N VAL A 220 7.07 -12.91 -2.89
CA VAL A 220 6.04 -11.94 -2.47
C VAL A 220 5.58 -11.20 -3.71
N VAL A 221 4.28 -11.23 -3.97
CA VAL A 221 3.65 -10.69 -5.19
C VAL A 221 2.70 -9.58 -4.83
N VAL A 222 2.92 -8.36 -5.33
CA VAL A 222 1.91 -7.31 -5.26
C VAL A 222 1.17 -7.21 -6.59
N VAL A 223 -0.17 -7.15 -6.54
CA VAL A 223 -1.02 -7.00 -7.73
C VAL A 223 -1.77 -5.69 -7.65
N LYS A 224 -1.55 -4.78 -8.62
CA LYS A 224 -2.19 -3.46 -8.63
C LYS A 224 -2.53 -2.97 -10.04
N GLY A 225 -3.66 -2.25 -10.14
CA GLY A 225 -4.11 -1.57 -11.35
C GLY A 225 -5.41 -0.82 -11.11
N SER A 226 -5.81 0.04 -12.04
CA SER A 226 -7.11 0.71 -12.00
C SER A 226 -8.25 -0.31 -12.11
N ALA A 227 -9.43 0.03 -11.59
CA ALA A 227 -10.60 -0.86 -11.63
C ALA A 227 -10.89 -1.38 -13.05
N GLY A 228 -10.79 -0.51 -14.07
CA GLY A 228 -10.97 -0.89 -15.47
C GLY A 228 -9.88 -1.81 -16.03
N SER A 229 -8.70 -1.87 -15.44
CA SER A 229 -7.64 -2.82 -15.82
C SER A 229 -7.90 -4.25 -15.32
N ARG A 230 -8.88 -4.42 -14.43
CA ARG A 230 -9.40 -5.70 -13.94
C ARG A 230 -8.34 -6.64 -13.35
N MET A 231 -7.36 -6.07 -12.66
CA MET A 231 -6.24 -6.85 -12.09
C MET A 231 -6.68 -7.88 -11.03
N ALA A 232 -7.87 -7.76 -10.46
CA ALA A 232 -8.47 -8.79 -9.61
C ALA A 232 -8.55 -10.18 -10.27
N VAL A 233 -8.57 -10.26 -11.62
CA VAL A 233 -8.50 -11.54 -12.36
C VAL A 233 -7.16 -12.24 -12.12
N VAL A 234 -6.07 -11.47 -12.04
CA VAL A 234 -4.73 -12.00 -11.74
C VAL A 234 -4.67 -12.50 -10.30
N VAL A 235 -5.19 -11.70 -9.35
CA VAL A 235 -5.29 -12.12 -7.94
C VAL A 235 -6.04 -13.43 -7.82
N LYS A 236 -7.25 -13.52 -8.40
CA LYS A 236 -8.05 -14.74 -8.40
C LYS A 236 -7.28 -15.93 -8.97
N SER A 237 -6.60 -15.75 -10.10
CA SER A 237 -5.80 -16.80 -10.74
C SER A 237 -4.67 -17.31 -9.84
N LEU A 238 -4.01 -16.42 -9.08
CA LEU A 238 -2.98 -16.82 -8.12
C LEU A 238 -3.58 -17.57 -6.91
N LEU A 239 -4.73 -17.13 -6.41
CA LEU A 239 -5.39 -17.76 -5.25
C LEU A 239 -5.97 -19.15 -5.55
N GLU A 240 -6.28 -19.44 -6.83
CA GLU A 240 -6.82 -20.74 -7.27
C GLU A 240 -5.73 -21.77 -7.65
N GLY A 241 -4.46 -21.41 -7.59
CA GLY A 241 -3.31 -22.32 -7.82
C GLY A 241 -2.97 -22.53 -9.29
#